data_1fffc5edba6398e88c49e8d5c1ddc2b3
#
_entry.id   1fffc5edba6398e88c49e8d5c1ddc2b3
#
_cell.length_a   1.000
_cell.length_b   1.000
_cell.length_c   1.000
_cell.angle_alpha   90.00
_cell.angle_beta   90.00
_cell.angle_gamma   90.00
#
_symmetry.space_group_name_H-M   'P 1'
#
loop_
_entity.id
_entity.type
_entity.pdbx_description
1 polymer ?
#
loop_
_entity_poly.entity_id
_entity_poly.type
_entity_poly.pdbx_seq_one_letter_code
_entity_poly.pdbx_strand_id
1 'polypeptide(L)'
;MSNDISTSTISESITRKEKEYLSETKKSGIKKVILNNGVFSPNFLPNNISHRKQEIEHLLEHFLPTRFQKYCSDLSLYGVTGCGKTLVMKILKDALSEGVENTFYVFVSCEVNSTSSAVCKSILNQIGVKWVGSSVSGYINQIEDAISGKLLLLILDEVDLFLKRRKTNENLIEVFSNWNNCVLVFISNDPGWHDLIKDHRTISRLHLSNMIFEPYDEYDIFDIIKDRAKIGLAETSFDDNLLREISQFTAQYNGDARVAIKLLHRSAEYAEEEEDEKINTPHLNKAIDSLEVDNKLSFIKTLPPQHKVILISIYNASKNFKNPTIDAVYEEYKRLVRYHTEWRKLARHTVEVYINELETYKLIQRLVGKGRGRGKGRDPTCIITAFDVKKFEEMLKR
;
A
#
# COMPACT_ATOMS: atom_id res chain seq x y z
N MET A 1 -25.83 -3.48 34.63
CA MET A 1 -26.85 -3.46 33.55
C MET A 1 -26.12 -3.41 32.24
N SER A 2 -25.92 -4.56 31.61
CA SER A 2 -25.30 -4.70 30.30
C SER A 2 -26.30 -4.27 29.24
N ASN A 3 -25.99 -3.23 28.51
CA ASN A 3 -26.74 -2.83 27.31
C ASN A 3 -26.31 -3.74 26.15
N ASP A 4 -26.91 -4.89 26.06
CA ASP A 4 -26.82 -5.75 24.88
C ASP A 4 -27.69 -5.14 23.78
N ILE A 5 -27.04 -4.47 22.81
CA ILE A 5 -27.71 -4.02 21.59
C ILE A 5 -27.93 -5.25 20.71
N SER A 6 -29.17 -5.66 20.52
CA SER A 6 -29.50 -6.83 19.68
C SER A 6 -29.17 -6.57 18.21
N THR A 7 -28.80 -7.62 17.47
CA THR A 7 -28.53 -7.56 16.01
C THR A 7 -29.70 -7.02 15.21
N SER A 8 -30.96 -7.25 15.68
CA SER A 8 -32.18 -6.66 15.12
C SER A 8 -32.21 -5.12 15.25
N THR A 9 -31.80 -4.58 16.40
CA THR A 9 -31.76 -3.12 16.65
C THR A 9 -30.70 -2.43 15.77
N ILE A 10 -29.58 -3.11 15.50
CA ILE A 10 -28.54 -2.62 14.58
C ILE A 10 -29.06 -2.62 13.14
N SER A 11 -29.73 -3.70 12.71
CA SER A 11 -30.29 -3.81 11.36
C SER A 11 -31.37 -2.76 11.10
N GLU A 12 -32.26 -2.49 12.06
CA GLU A 12 -33.27 -1.44 11.96
C GLU A 12 -32.63 -0.03 11.92
N SER A 13 -31.57 0.20 12.69
CA SER A 13 -30.81 1.45 12.69
C SER A 13 -30.11 1.68 11.34
N ILE A 14 -29.56 0.64 10.72
CA ILE A 14 -28.94 0.70 9.38
C ILE A 14 -30.01 1.04 8.34
N THR A 15 -31.11 0.30 8.32
CA THR A 15 -32.21 0.52 7.35
C THR A 15 -32.82 1.93 7.47
N ARG A 16 -32.93 2.45 8.69
CA ARG A 16 -33.40 3.82 8.93
C ARG A 16 -32.41 4.85 8.41
N LYS A 17 -31.12 4.70 8.70
CA LYS A 17 -30.05 5.59 8.19
C LYS A 17 -29.91 5.53 6.68
N GLU A 18 -30.08 4.36 6.08
CA GLU A 18 -30.10 4.21 4.61
C GLU A 18 -31.29 4.97 3.99
N LYS A 19 -32.49 4.90 4.60
CA LYS A 19 -33.64 5.67 4.14
C LYS A 19 -33.47 7.17 4.33
N GLU A 20 -32.89 7.61 5.44
CA GLU A 20 -32.55 9.02 5.70
C GLU A 20 -31.54 9.51 4.64
N TYR A 21 -30.44 8.79 4.42
CA TYR A 21 -29.41 9.08 3.42
C TYR A 21 -29.99 9.14 1.98
N LEU A 22 -30.83 8.18 1.61
CA LEU A 22 -31.49 8.16 0.30
C LEU A 22 -32.54 9.27 0.13
N SER A 23 -33.17 9.72 1.23
CA SER A 23 -34.13 10.82 1.21
C SER A 23 -33.44 12.18 1.12
N GLU A 24 -32.29 12.35 1.77
CA GLU A 24 -31.45 13.55 1.72
C GLU A 24 -30.83 13.71 0.32
N THR A 25 -30.29 12.65 -0.26
CA THR A 25 -29.75 12.66 -1.64
C THR A 25 -30.83 12.94 -2.70
N LYS A 26 -32.08 12.54 -2.48
CA LYS A 26 -33.18 12.86 -3.39
C LYS A 26 -33.74 14.30 -3.22
N LYS A 27 -33.57 14.91 -2.05
CA LYS A 27 -34.05 16.26 -1.76
C LYS A 27 -33.10 17.38 -2.21
N SER A 28 -31.79 17.08 -2.31
CA SER A 28 -30.80 18.12 -2.61
C SER A 28 -30.78 18.58 -4.05
N GLY A 29 -31.34 17.84 -5.01
CA GLY A 29 -31.29 18.22 -6.44
C GLY A 29 -29.84 18.32 -7.00
N ILE A 30 -28.84 18.03 -6.18
CA ILE A 30 -27.42 18.10 -6.51
C ILE A 30 -27.07 16.92 -7.41
N LYS A 31 -26.47 17.20 -8.55
CA LYS A 31 -25.97 16.17 -9.43
C LYS A 31 -24.79 15.48 -8.77
N LYS A 32 -24.88 14.17 -8.65
CA LYS A 32 -23.86 13.35 -8.03
C LYS A 32 -22.58 13.38 -8.87
N VAL A 33 -21.45 13.74 -8.28
CA VAL A 33 -20.14 13.77 -8.93
C VAL A 33 -19.62 12.34 -9.12
N ILE A 34 -19.71 11.51 -8.08
CA ILE A 34 -19.25 10.12 -8.11
C ILE A 34 -20.43 9.20 -8.45
N LEU A 35 -20.35 8.54 -9.60
CA LEU A 35 -21.38 7.58 -10.07
C LEU A 35 -21.05 6.15 -9.65
N ASN A 36 -19.79 5.77 -9.64
CA ASN A 36 -19.32 4.43 -9.30
C ASN A 36 -18.04 4.46 -8.47
N ASN A 37 -18.20 4.31 -7.16
CA ASN A 37 -17.08 4.31 -6.22
C ASN A 37 -16.12 3.11 -6.38
N GLY A 38 -16.64 1.96 -6.85
CA GLY A 38 -15.87 0.72 -7.01
C GLY A 38 -14.71 0.85 -8.00
N VAL A 39 -14.82 1.77 -8.97
CA VAL A 39 -13.79 2.02 -9.99
C VAL A 39 -12.49 2.56 -9.39
N PHE A 40 -12.56 3.26 -8.27
CA PHE A 40 -11.39 3.84 -7.59
C PHE A 40 -10.75 2.88 -6.59
N SER A 41 -11.32 1.68 -6.41
CA SER A 41 -10.75 0.64 -5.55
C SER A 41 -9.39 0.16 -6.08
N PRO A 42 -8.40 -0.09 -5.20
CA PRO A 42 -7.13 -0.71 -5.59
C PRO A 42 -7.29 -2.09 -6.24
N ASN A 43 -8.41 -2.77 -5.97
CA ASN A 43 -8.71 -4.09 -6.51
C ASN A 43 -9.52 -4.07 -7.82
N PHE A 44 -9.85 -2.90 -8.33
CA PHE A 44 -10.59 -2.79 -9.58
C PHE A 44 -9.72 -3.24 -10.77
N LEU A 45 -10.21 -4.21 -11.53
CA LEU A 45 -9.59 -4.69 -12.76
C LEU A 45 -10.25 -3.98 -13.94
N PRO A 46 -9.53 -3.12 -14.69
CA PRO A 46 -10.06 -2.48 -15.88
C PRO A 46 -10.22 -3.49 -17.01
N ASN A 47 -11.21 -3.28 -17.87
CA ASN A 47 -11.38 -4.09 -19.07
C ASN A 47 -10.24 -3.92 -20.09
N ASN A 48 -9.63 -2.73 -20.13
CA ASN A 48 -8.50 -2.42 -20.99
C ASN A 48 -7.32 -1.96 -20.13
N ILE A 49 -6.12 -2.47 -20.43
CA ILE A 49 -4.86 -1.98 -19.86
C ILE A 49 -4.24 -1.05 -20.87
N SER A 50 -4.23 0.24 -20.54
CA SER A 50 -3.52 1.25 -21.34
C SER A 50 -2.01 1.15 -21.07
N HIS A 51 -1.20 1.43 -22.10
CA HIS A 51 0.26 1.64 -21.99
C HIS A 51 1.13 0.45 -21.54
N ARG A 52 0.58 -0.81 -21.59
CA ARG A 52 1.34 -2.04 -21.25
C ARG A 52 1.24 -3.13 -22.34
N LYS A 53 0.96 -2.68 -23.57
CA LYS A 53 0.76 -3.63 -24.67
C LYS A 53 2.01 -4.45 -24.97
N GLN A 54 3.17 -3.82 -24.99
CA GLN A 54 4.44 -4.48 -25.27
C GLN A 54 4.80 -5.49 -24.18
N GLU A 55 4.65 -5.11 -22.92
CA GLU A 55 4.89 -5.98 -21.77
C GLU A 55 3.94 -7.17 -21.78
N ILE A 56 2.66 -6.95 -22.08
CA ILE A 56 1.66 -8.02 -22.18
C ILE A 56 2.00 -8.98 -23.32
N GLU A 57 2.34 -8.48 -24.52
CA GLU A 57 2.74 -9.29 -25.66
C GLU A 57 3.96 -10.14 -25.32
N HIS A 58 5.00 -9.56 -24.73
CA HIS A 58 6.19 -10.28 -24.32
C HIS A 58 5.88 -11.36 -23.26
N LEU A 59 5.05 -11.05 -22.25
CA LEU A 59 4.64 -12.02 -21.24
C LEU A 59 3.76 -13.13 -21.82
N LEU A 60 2.89 -12.82 -22.79
CA LEU A 60 2.09 -13.82 -23.50
C LEU A 60 3.00 -14.78 -24.26
N GLU A 61 3.96 -14.28 -25.04
CA GLU A 61 4.93 -15.11 -25.75
C GLU A 61 5.72 -16.00 -24.78
N HIS A 62 6.13 -15.45 -23.65
CA HIS A 62 6.88 -16.20 -22.64
C HIS A 62 6.07 -17.33 -22.01
N PHE A 63 4.80 -17.09 -21.64
CA PHE A 63 3.97 -18.06 -20.93
C PHE A 63 3.06 -18.91 -21.81
N LEU A 64 2.86 -18.57 -23.09
CA LEU A 64 2.03 -19.35 -24.00
C LEU A 64 2.39 -20.85 -24.05
N PRO A 65 3.67 -21.26 -23.98
CA PRO A 65 4.03 -22.68 -23.91
C PRO A 65 3.40 -23.44 -22.74
N THR A 66 3.13 -22.78 -21.62
CA THR A 66 2.53 -23.42 -20.42
C THR A 66 1.11 -23.93 -20.68
N ARG A 67 0.37 -23.33 -21.61
CA ARG A 67 -0.95 -23.84 -22.04
C ARG A 67 -0.88 -25.23 -22.69
N PHE A 68 0.31 -25.61 -23.18
CA PHE A 68 0.58 -26.90 -23.80
C PHE A 68 1.45 -27.80 -22.91
N GLN A 69 1.45 -27.54 -21.59
CA GLN A 69 2.29 -28.22 -20.59
C GLN A 69 3.79 -28.18 -20.91
N LYS A 70 4.25 -27.19 -21.65
CA LYS A 70 5.66 -26.98 -21.89
C LYS A 70 6.24 -26.03 -20.87
N TYR A 71 7.39 -26.38 -20.32
CA TYR A 71 8.14 -25.52 -19.41
C TYR A 71 8.64 -24.26 -20.13
N CYS A 72 8.60 -23.15 -19.45
CA CYS A 72 9.31 -21.93 -19.82
C CYS A 72 10.22 -21.50 -18.64
N SER A 73 11.16 -20.61 -18.87
CA SER A 73 12.04 -20.14 -17.81
C SER A 73 11.26 -19.40 -16.71
N ASP A 74 11.77 -19.44 -15.49
CA ASP A 74 11.25 -18.65 -14.40
C ASP A 74 11.39 -17.15 -14.72
N LEU A 75 10.50 -16.33 -14.17
CA LEU A 75 10.48 -14.91 -14.50
C LEU A 75 10.51 -14.05 -13.23
N SER A 76 11.32 -13.00 -13.27
CA SER A 76 11.34 -11.98 -12.26
C SER A 76 10.89 -10.64 -12.84
N LEU A 77 9.80 -10.09 -12.30
CA LEU A 77 9.23 -8.79 -12.67
C LEU A 77 9.62 -7.73 -11.65
N TYR A 78 10.29 -6.71 -12.10
CA TYR A 78 10.70 -5.56 -11.29
C TYR A 78 9.98 -4.30 -11.72
N GLY A 79 9.95 -3.32 -10.82
CA GLY A 79 9.51 -1.97 -11.11
C GLY A 79 9.03 -1.27 -9.85
N VAL A 80 8.89 0.02 -9.93
CA VAL A 80 8.37 0.82 -8.82
C VAL A 80 6.94 0.43 -8.47
N THR A 81 6.53 0.82 -7.27
CA THR A 81 5.15 0.66 -6.82
C THR A 81 4.19 1.37 -7.77
N GLY A 82 3.06 0.75 -8.08
CA GLY A 82 2.00 1.34 -8.92
C GLY A 82 2.25 1.37 -10.43
N CYS A 83 3.33 0.76 -10.95
CA CYS A 83 3.60 0.66 -12.39
C CYS A 83 2.83 -0.48 -13.12
N GLY A 84 1.93 -1.19 -12.44
CA GLY A 84 0.99 -2.12 -13.08
C GLY A 84 1.41 -3.60 -13.09
N LYS A 85 2.55 -4.02 -12.52
CA LYS A 85 3.03 -5.43 -12.49
C LYS A 85 1.96 -6.43 -12.05
N THR A 86 1.43 -6.24 -10.84
CA THR A 86 0.39 -7.08 -10.25
C THR A 86 -0.87 -7.14 -11.10
N LEU A 87 -1.30 -6.00 -11.65
CA LEU A 87 -2.48 -5.89 -12.49
C LEU A 87 -2.33 -6.71 -13.78
N VAL A 88 -1.22 -6.50 -14.49
CA VAL A 88 -0.93 -7.21 -15.74
C VAL A 88 -0.88 -8.71 -15.49
N MET A 89 -0.18 -9.16 -14.44
CA MET A 89 -0.05 -10.58 -14.13
C MET A 89 -1.36 -11.24 -13.71
N LYS A 90 -2.26 -10.53 -13.02
CA LYS A 90 -3.61 -11.06 -12.71
C LYS A 90 -4.44 -11.27 -13.98
N ILE A 91 -4.50 -10.25 -14.84
CA ILE A 91 -5.27 -10.34 -16.10
C ILE A 91 -4.68 -11.41 -17.01
N LEU A 92 -3.35 -11.47 -17.12
CA LEU A 92 -2.68 -12.48 -17.94
C LEU A 92 -2.93 -13.89 -17.40
N LYS A 93 -2.86 -14.09 -16.08
CA LYS A 93 -3.18 -15.36 -15.43
C LYS A 93 -4.60 -15.81 -15.78
N ASP A 94 -5.58 -14.93 -15.69
CA ASP A 94 -6.97 -15.27 -16.00
C ASP A 94 -7.13 -15.65 -17.49
N ALA A 95 -6.55 -14.87 -18.39
CA ALA A 95 -6.54 -15.16 -19.82
C ALA A 95 -5.84 -16.48 -20.19
N LEU A 96 -4.70 -16.77 -19.56
CA LEU A 96 -3.94 -18.01 -19.79
C LEU A 96 -4.66 -19.25 -19.25
N SER A 97 -5.40 -19.11 -18.15
CA SER A 97 -6.11 -20.23 -17.51
C SER A 97 -7.41 -20.61 -18.20
N GLU A 98 -7.97 -19.73 -19.03
CA GLU A 98 -9.25 -19.98 -19.69
C GLU A 98 -9.18 -21.18 -20.65
N GLY A 99 -10.04 -22.19 -20.38
CA GLY A 99 -10.11 -23.41 -21.21
C GLY A 99 -8.90 -24.35 -21.10
N VAL A 100 -8.09 -24.24 -20.03
CA VAL A 100 -6.91 -25.09 -19.81
C VAL A 100 -7.12 -25.98 -18.58
N GLU A 101 -7.04 -27.30 -18.76
CA GLU A 101 -7.28 -28.27 -17.67
C GLU A 101 -5.98 -28.84 -17.06
N ASN A 102 -4.90 -28.85 -17.84
CA ASN A 102 -3.65 -29.55 -17.47
C ASN A 102 -2.56 -28.62 -16.92
N THR A 103 -2.90 -27.34 -16.71
CA THR A 103 -1.99 -26.36 -16.09
C THR A 103 -2.74 -25.58 -15.03
N PHE A 104 -2.18 -25.51 -13.84
CA PHE A 104 -2.67 -24.68 -12.78
C PHE A 104 -1.99 -23.31 -12.83
N TYR A 105 -2.76 -22.24 -12.85
CA TYR A 105 -2.30 -20.86 -12.79
C TYR A 105 -2.67 -20.28 -11.42
N VAL A 106 -1.68 -20.12 -10.54
CA VAL A 106 -1.88 -19.74 -9.15
C VAL A 106 -1.22 -18.39 -8.87
N PHE A 107 -1.96 -17.48 -8.27
CA PHE A 107 -1.47 -16.17 -7.86
C PHE A 107 -1.53 -16.02 -6.35
N VAL A 108 -0.40 -15.78 -5.69
CA VAL A 108 -0.29 -15.62 -4.24
C VAL A 108 0.30 -14.26 -3.91
N SER A 109 -0.46 -13.40 -3.22
CA SER A 109 0.08 -12.18 -2.62
C SER A 109 0.83 -12.54 -1.33
N CYS A 110 2.13 -12.31 -1.32
CA CYS A 110 3.01 -12.55 -0.16
C CYS A 110 2.85 -11.49 0.94
N GLU A 111 2.28 -10.34 0.65
CA GLU A 111 1.89 -9.36 1.66
C GLU A 111 0.86 -9.96 2.64
N VAL A 112 -0.17 -10.59 2.09
CA VAL A 112 -1.25 -11.25 2.85
C VAL A 112 -0.78 -12.61 3.38
N ASN A 113 -0.15 -13.41 2.51
CA ASN A 113 0.33 -14.75 2.83
C ASN A 113 1.81 -14.74 3.23
N SER A 114 2.09 -14.22 4.42
CA SER A 114 3.45 -13.90 4.86
C SER A 114 4.25 -15.09 5.43
N THR A 115 3.69 -16.29 5.45
CA THR A 115 4.35 -17.51 5.96
C THR A 115 4.26 -18.64 4.94
N SER A 116 5.23 -19.55 4.94
CA SER A 116 5.23 -20.74 4.07
C SER A 116 3.92 -21.54 4.18
N SER A 117 3.38 -21.67 5.39
CA SER A 117 2.08 -22.34 5.62
C SER A 117 0.92 -21.60 4.94
N ALA A 118 0.87 -20.27 5.01
CA ALA A 118 -0.18 -19.48 4.37
C ALA A 118 -0.09 -19.54 2.85
N VAL A 119 1.13 -19.48 2.29
CA VAL A 119 1.36 -19.64 0.85
C VAL A 119 0.89 -21.00 0.37
N CYS A 120 1.29 -22.09 1.03
CA CYS A 120 0.85 -23.45 0.66
C CYS A 120 -0.67 -23.60 0.71
N LYS A 121 -1.33 -23.10 1.76
CA LYS A 121 -2.80 -23.12 1.88
C LYS A 121 -3.47 -22.32 0.77
N SER A 122 -2.92 -21.16 0.40
CA SER A 122 -3.42 -20.35 -0.72
C SER A 122 -3.32 -21.11 -2.04
N ILE A 123 -2.21 -21.82 -2.29
CA ILE A 123 -2.02 -22.66 -3.46
C ILE A 123 -3.08 -23.77 -3.47
N LEU A 124 -3.18 -24.56 -2.40
CA LEU A 124 -4.13 -25.68 -2.29
C LEU A 124 -5.58 -25.23 -2.54
N ASN A 125 -5.99 -24.10 -1.95
CA ASN A 125 -7.32 -23.55 -2.18
C ASN A 125 -7.58 -23.20 -3.66
N GLN A 126 -6.59 -22.59 -4.36
CA GLN A 126 -6.74 -22.18 -5.75
C GLN A 126 -6.73 -23.37 -6.72
N ILE A 127 -6.02 -24.46 -6.40
CA ILE A 127 -6.07 -25.70 -7.20
C ILE A 127 -7.25 -26.62 -6.83
N GLY A 128 -8.12 -26.18 -5.90
CA GLY A 128 -9.35 -26.90 -5.52
C GLY A 128 -9.15 -28.06 -4.55
N VAL A 129 -8.00 -28.10 -3.85
CA VAL A 129 -7.68 -29.15 -2.86
C VAL A 129 -7.97 -28.66 -1.46
N LYS A 130 -8.82 -29.39 -0.74
CA LYS A 130 -9.04 -29.15 0.70
C LYS A 130 -7.81 -29.62 1.47
N TRP A 131 -7.05 -28.65 2.00
CA TRP A 131 -5.85 -28.97 2.78
C TRP A 131 -6.17 -29.66 4.11
N VAL A 132 -5.31 -30.62 4.51
CA VAL A 132 -5.42 -31.39 5.74
C VAL A 132 -4.09 -31.35 6.49
N GLY A 133 -4.15 -31.32 7.82
CA GLY A 133 -2.97 -31.28 8.68
C GLY A 133 -2.52 -29.87 9.04
N SER A 134 -1.34 -29.76 9.66
CA SER A 134 -0.80 -28.51 10.21
C SER A 134 0.66 -28.22 9.83
N SER A 135 1.35 -29.15 9.18
CA SER A 135 2.77 -28.99 8.81
C SER A 135 2.94 -28.46 7.41
N VAL A 136 3.95 -27.63 7.21
CA VAL A 136 4.31 -27.09 5.88
C VAL A 136 4.69 -28.22 4.93
N SER A 137 5.46 -29.20 5.39
CA SER A 137 5.83 -30.40 4.59
C SER A 137 4.62 -31.19 4.13
N GLY A 138 3.61 -31.34 5.00
CA GLY A 138 2.35 -32.01 4.64
C GLY A 138 1.58 -31.25 3.56
N TYR A 139 1.57 -29.93 3.60
CA TYR A 139 0.94 -29.12 2.54
C TYR A 139 1.72 -29.20 1.22
N ILE A 140 3.05 -29.20 1.28
CA ILE A 140 3.92 -29.36 0.10
C ILE A 140 3.62 -30.69 -0.59
N ASN A 141 3.55 -31.80 0.15
CA ASN A 141 3.22 -33.11 -0.42
C ASN A 141 1.84 -33.13 -1.07
N GLN A 142 0.83 -32.51 -0.44
CA GLN A 142 -0.52 -32.38 -1.00
C GLN A 142 -0.53 -31.57 -2.31
N ILE A 143 0.29 -30.51 -2.41
CA ILE A 143 0.44 -29.75 -3.65
C ILE A 143 1.08 -30.62 -4.72
N GLU A 144 2.20 -31.28 -4.40
CA GLU A 144 2.94 -32.16 -5.31
C GLU A 144 2.08 -33.30 -5.88
N ASP A 145 1.30 -33.96 -5.02
CA ASP A 145 0.33 -34.98 -5.43
C ASP A 145 -0.74 -34.42 -6.37
N ALA A 146 -1.28 -33.22 -6.06
CA ALA A 146 -2.34 -32.60 -6.84
C ALA A 146 -1.90 -32.14 -8.21
N ILE A 147 -0.63 -31.72 -8.35
CA ILE A 147 -0.04 -31.29 -9.64
C ILE A 147 0.63 -32.44 -10.40
N SER A 148 0.53 -33.68 -9.91
CA SER A 148 1.10 -34.84 -10.61
C SER A 148 0.55 -34.95 -12.03
N GLY A 149 1.43 -34.98 -13.03
CA GLY A 149 1.05 -34.98 -14.45
C GLY A 149 0.49 -33.67 -15.00
N LYS A 150 0.55 -32.59 -14.23
CA LYS A 150 0.14 -31.24 -14.63
C LYS A 150 1.26 -30.23 -14.43
N LEU A 151 1.17 -29.08 -15.06
CA LEU A 151 2.09 -27.96 -14.85
C LEU A 151 1.51 -27.00 -13.82
N LEU A 152 2.35 -26.47 -12.95
CA LEU A 152 2.02 -25.36 -12.04
C LEU A 152 2.76 -24.10 -12.51
N LEU A 153 2.02 -23.03 -12.84
CA LEU A 153 2.57 -21.68 -12.95
C LEU A 153 2.22 -20.93 -11.68
N LEU A 154 3.22 -20.70 -10.82
CA LEU A 154 3.06 -20.07 -9.51
C LEU A 154 3.59 -18.65 -9.52
N ILE A 155 2.70 -17.67 -9.35
CA ILE A 155 3.02 -16.25 -9.25
C ILE A 155 3.07 -15.85 -7.78
N LEU A 156 4.24 -15.38 -7.33
CA LEU A 156 4.49 -14.87 -5.98
C LEU A 156 4.64 -13.35 -6.05
N ASP A 157 3.60 -12.63 -5.66
CA ASP A 157 3.61 -11.16 -5.65
C ASP A 157 4.16 -10.63 -4.32
N GLU A 158 5.02 -9.60 -4.40
CA GLU A 158 5.75 -9.00 -3.27
C GLU A 158 6.63 -10.01 -2.53
N VAL A 159 7.38 -10.81 -3.31
CA VAL A 159 8.26 -11.87 -2.79
C VAL A 159 9.33 -11.35 -1.83
N ASP A 160 9.82 -10.13 -2.02
CA ASP A 160 10.78 -9.50 -1.11
C ASP A 160 10.22 -9.32 0.31
N LEU A 161 8.93 -9.01 0.47
CA LEU A 161 8.28 -8.95 1.79
C LEU A 161 8.20 -10.33 2.44
N PHE A 162 7.92 -11.38 1.65
CA PHE A 162 7.89 -12.75 2.12
C PHE A 162 9.24 -13.21 2.67
N LEU A 163 10.31 -12.95 1.92
CA LEU A 163 11.66 -13.32 2.31
C LEU A 163 12.18 -12.51 3.51
N LYS A 164 11.88 -11.21 3.58
CA LYS A 164 12.27 -10.33 4.70
C LYS A 164 11.61 -10.72 6.03
N ARG A 165 10.39 -11.26 5.99
CA ARG A 165 9.62 -11.56 7.22
C ARG A 165 10.15 -12.76 8.01
N ARG A 166 10.59 -13.84 7.35
CA ARG A 166 11.11 -15.04 8.01
C ARG A 166 12.22 -15.68 7.18
N LYS A 167 13.37 -15.93 7.80
CA LYS A 167 14.50 -16.61 7.16
C LYS A 167 14.14 -18.00 6.60
N THR A 168 13.17 -18.68 7.19
CA THR A 168 12.73 -20.02 6.75
C THR A 168 11.84 -19.99 5.50
N ASN A 169 11.42 -18.82 5.04
CA ASN A 169 10.57 -18.70 3.86
C ASN A 169 11.33 -19.02 2.56
N GLU A 170 12.66 -18.83 2.53
CA GLU A 170 13.51 -19.21 1.39
C GLU A 170 13.43 -20.72 1.09
N ASN A 171 13.24 -21.58 2.11
CA ASN A 171 13.12 -23.02 1.93
C ASN A 171 11.93 -23.43 1.06
N LEU A 172 10.85 -22.61 1.06
CA LEU A 172 9.69 -22.88 0.21
C LEU A 172 10.01 -22.62 -1.26
N ILE A 173 10.76 -21.56 -1.56
CA ILE A 173 11.24 -21.27 -2.92
C ILE A 173 12.20 -22.38 -3.38
N GLU A 174 13.10 -22.84 -2.50
CA GLU A 174 13.99 -23.96 -2.79
C GLU A 174 13.19 -25.21 -3.19
N VAL A 175 12.15 -25.58 -2.44
CA VAL A 175 11.32 -26.75 -2.75
C VAL A 175 10.68 -26.61 -4.14
N PHE A 176 10.01 -25.49 -4.41
CA PHE A 176 9.35 -25.29 -5.70
C PHE A 176 10.33 -25.20 -6.88
N SER A 177 11.54 -24.67 -6.69
CA SER A 177 12.58 -24.61 -7.71
C SER A 177 13.16 -25.99 -8.08
N ASN A 178 12.90 -27.02 -7.25
CA ASN A 178 13.29 -28.40 -7.54
C ASN A 178 12.25 -29.17 -8.36
N TRP A 179 11.05 -28.61 -8.54
CA TRP A 179 9.99 -29.29 -9.28
C TRP A 179 10.07 -29.05 -10.78
N ASN A 180 10.22 -30.11 -11.57
CA ASN A 180 10.32 -30.02 -13.03
C ASN A 180 9.02 -29.56 -13.72
N ASN A 181 7.90 -29.58 -13.02
CA ASN A 181 6.58 -29.20 -13.49
C ASN A 181 6.05 -27.90 -12.79
N CYS A 182 6.97 -27.07 -12.29
CA CYS A 182 6.65 -25.79 -11.69
C CYS A 182 7.40 -24.67 -12.42
N VAL A 183 6.69 -23.62 -12.83
CA VAL A 183 7.26 -22.37 -13.34
C VAL A 183 7.01 -21.30 -12.30
N LEU A 184 8.05 -20.62 -11.88
CA LEU A 184 8.00 -19.61 -10.85
C LEU A 184 8.02 -18.20 -11.45
N VAL A 185 7.09 -17.36 -11.01
CA VAL A 185 7.04 -15.94 -11.35
C VAL A 185 7.13 -15.12 -10.08
N PHE A 186 8.15 -14.29 -10.00
CA PHE A 186 8.40 -13.43 -8.85
C PHE A 186 8.10 -11.98 -9.21
N ILE A 187 7.27 -11.32 -8.42
CA ILE A 187 7.01 -9.88 -8.57
C ILE A 187 7.59 -9.18 -7.35
N SER A 188 8.43 -8.16 -7.59
CA SER A 188 9.04 -7.37 -6.52
C SER A 188 9.17 -5.89 -6.91
N ASN A 189 9.22 -5.04 -5.88
CA ASN A 189 9.62 -3.64 -6.01
C ASN A 189 11.13 -3.45 -5.83
N ASP A 190 11.83 -4.48 -5.34
CA ASP A 190 13.26 -4.49 -5.06
C ASP A 190 13.99 -5.36 -6.10
N PRO A 191 14.79 -4.78 -7.01
CA PRO A 191 15.53 -5.56 -8.00
C PRO A 191 16.55 -6.54 -7.38
N GLY A 192 16.98 -6.26 -6.15
CA GLY A 192 17.92 -7.11 -5.40
C GLY A 192 17.24 -8.17 -4.51
N TRP A 193 15.94 -8.45 -4.69
CA TRP A 193 15.23 -9.39 -3.82
C TRP A 193 15.86 -10.79 -3.74
N HIS A 194 16.54 -11.24 -4.79
CA HIS A 194 17.22 -12.54 -4.85
C HIS A 194 18.41 -12.63 -3.89
N ASP A 195 19.03 -11.50 -3.48
CA ASP A 195 20.09 -11.45 -2.47
C ASP A 195 19.57 -11.83 -1.07
N LEU A 196 18.26 -11.84 -0.87
CA LEU A 196 17.62 -12.31 0.35
C LEU A 196 17.63 -13.84 0.47
N ILE A 197 17.83 -14.56 -0.65
CA ILE A 197 18.01 -16.03 -0.68
C ILE A 197 19.49 -16.31 -0.41
N LYS A 198 19.75 -16.99 0.71
CA LYS A 198 21.12 -17.28 1.15
C LYS A 198 21.72 -18.51 0.48
N ASP A 199 20.88 -19.46 0.09
CA ASP A 199 21.35 -20.66 -0.59
C ASP A 199 21.60 -20.38 -2.07
N HIS A 200 22.87 -20.24 -2.44
CA HIS A 200 23.30 -20.03 -3.82
C HIS A 200 22.87 -21.15 -4.78
N ARG A 201 22.62 -22.38 -4.28
CA ARG A 201 22.12 -23.48 -5.11
C ARG A 201 20.70 -23.24 -5.56
N THR A 202 19.85 -22.67 -4.68
CA THR A 202 18.50 -22.26 -5.05
C THR A 202 18.52 -21.21 -6.15
N ILE A 203 19.34 -20.16 -6.01
CA ILE A 203 19.49 -19.12 -7.05
C ILE A 203 19.96 -19.72 -8.37
N SER A 204 20.93 -20.64 -8.35
CA SER A 204 21.46 -21.30 -9.56
C SER A 204 20.45 -22.21 -10.26
N ARG A 205 19.44 -22.72 -9.57
CA ARG A 205 18.35 -23.54 -10.14
C ARG A 205 17.26 -22.70 -10.78
N LEU A 206 17.05 -21.50 -10.25
CA LEU A 206 16.11 -20.54 -10.83
C LEU A 206 16.66 -20.05 -12.17
N HIS A 207 16.05 -20.46 -13.27
CA HIS A 207 16.40 -19.98 -14.61
C HIS A 207 15.71 -18.62 -14.87
N LEU A 208 16.07 -17.61 -14.06
CA LEU A 208 15.41 -16.31 -14.05
C LEU A 208 15.66 -15.52 -15.33
N SER A 209 14.61 -15.28 -16.09
CA SER A 209 14.51 -14.15 -17.00
C SER A 209 14.04 -12.92 -16.24
N ASN A 210 14.54 -11.74 -16.60
CA ASN A 210 14.21 -10.50 -15.91
C ASN A 210 13.42 -9.59 -16.83
N MET A 211 12.36 -8.99 -16.30
CA MET A 211 11.57 -7.99 -16.99
C MET A 211 11.33 -6.78 -16.11
N ILE A 212 11.57 -5.61 -16.65
CA ILE A 212 11.42 -4.33 -15.93
C ILE A 212 10.12 -3.67 -16.38
N PHE A 213 9.31 -3.25 -15.41
CA PHE A 213 8.16 -2.38 -15.62
C PHE A 213 8.57 -0.96 -15.30
N GLU A 214 8.75 -0.15 -16.33
CA GLU A 214 9.08 1.26 -16.16
C GLU A 214 7.95 2.02 -15.45
N PRO A 215 8.27 3.09 -14.68
CA PRO A 215 7.26 3.99 -14.14
C PRO A 215 6.35 4.52 -15.26
N TYR A 216 5.10 4.80 -14.95
CA TYR A 216 4.24 5.53 -15.88
C TYR A 216 4.69 6.99 -15.99
N ASP A 217 4.68 7.51 -17.20
CA ASP A 217 4.91 8.91 -17.44
C ASP A 217 3.61 9.76 -17.25
N GLU A 218 3.70 11.05 -17.47
CA GLU A 218 2.55 11.97 -17.34
C GLU A 218 1.40 11.62 -18.29
N TYR A 219 1.71 11.20 -19.52
CA TYR A 219 0.72 10.86 -20.54
C TYR A 219 0.05 9.53 -20.22
N ASP A 220 0.81 8.54 -19.78
CA ASP A 220 0.31 7.25 -19.34
C ASP A 220 -0.68 7.42 -18.18
N ILE A 221 -0.30 8.21 -17.17
CA ILE A 221 -1.15 8.50 -16.02
C ILE A 221 -2.41 9.23 -16.42
N PHE A 222 -2.31 10.22 -17.31
CA PHE A 222 -3.46 10.96 -17.82
C PHE A 222 -4.50 10.03 -18.45
N ASP A 223 -4.08 9.12 -19.32
CA ASP A 223 -4.99 8.16 -19.96
C ASP A 223 -5.62 7.20 -18.96
N ILE A 224 -4.81 6.68 -18.00
CA ILE A 224 -5.29 5.79 -16.95
C ILE A 224 -6.39 6.45 -16.11
N ILE A 225 -6.16 7.71 -15.64
CA ILE A 225 -7.17 8.39 -14.82
C ILE A 225 -8.36 8.88 -15.62
N LYS A 226 -8.17 9.20 -16.90
CA LYS A 226 -9.26 9.57 -17.81
C LYS A 226 -10.22 8.41 -18.02
N ASP A 227 -9.70 7.20 -18.20
CA ASP A 227 -10.54 6.00 -18.31
C ASP A 227 -11.28 5.72 -17.01
N ARG A 228 -10.63 5.92 -15.86
CA ARG A 228 -11.27 5.81 -14.54
C ARG A 228 -12.37 6.85 -14.33
N ALA A 229 -12.09 8.11 -14.70
CA ALA A 229 -13.04 9.21 -14.59
C ALA A 229 -14.31 8.94 -15.42
N LYS A 230 -14.17 8.50 -16.67
CA LYS A 230 -15.30 8.17 -17.55
C LYS A 230 -16.23 7.11 -16.98
N ILE A 231 -15.70 6.13 -16.23
CA ILE A 231 -16.49 5.04 -15.65
C ILE A 231 -17.04 5.43 -14.27
N GLY A 232 -16.28 6.21 -13.51
CA GLY A 232 -16.53 6.48 -12.09
C GLY A 232 -17.23 7.79 -11.78
N LEU A 233 -17.09 8.81 -12.66
CA LEU A 233 -17.57 10.17 -12.43
C LEU A 233 -18.64 10.59 -13.44
N ALA A 234 -19.41 11.60 -13.09
CA ALA A 234 -20.32 12.26 -14.03
C ALA A 234 -19.51 12.99 -15.10
N GLU A 235 -19.89 12.86 -16.37
CA GLU A 235 -19.16 13.41 -17.52
C GLU A 235 -18.93 14.93 -17.42
N THR A 236 -19.83 15.66 -16.79
CA THR A 236 -19.74 17.11 -16.59
C THR A 236 -18.90 17.52 -15.39
N SER A 237 -18.51 16.58 -14.53
CA SER A 237 -17.88 16.87 -13.24
C SER A 237 -16.36 17.05 -13.30
N PHE A 238 -15.72 16.73 -14.40
CA PHE A 238 -14.27 16.86 -14.58
C PHE A 238 -13.93 17.39 -15.97
N ASP A 239 -12.71 17.87 -16.15
CA ASP A 239 -12.17 18.24 -17.44
C ASP A 239 -10.71 17.76 -17.61
N ASP A 240 -10.21 17.85 -18.84
CA ASP A 240 -8.86 17.42 -19.18
C ASP A 240 -7.78 18.25 -18.47
N ASN A 241 -8.04 19.48 -18.04
CA ASN A 241 -7.08 20.30 -17.30
C ASN A 241 -6.85 19.73 -15.90
N LEU A 242 -7.93 19.41 -15.18
CA LEU A 242 -7.84 18.76 -13.89
C LEU A 242 -7.05 17.44 -13.97
N LEU A 243 -7.34 16.62 -14.99
CA LEU A 243 -6.64 15.34 -15.18
C LEU A 243 -5.15 15.55 -15.46
N ARG A 244 -4.77 16.58 -16.22
CA ARG A 244 -3.37 16.96 -16.46
C ARG A 244 -2.68 17.42 -15.18
N GLU A 245 -3.32 18.25 -14.35
CA GLU A 245 -2.75 18.68 -13.07
C GLU A 245 -2.45 17.47 -12.17
N ILE A 246 -3.40 16.50 -12.07
CA ILE A 246 -3.19 15.25 -11.30
C ILE A 246 -2.03 14.44 -11.89
N SER A 247 -1.95 14.31 -13.22
CA SER A 247 -0.92 13.52 -13.90
C SER A 247 0.47 14.12 -13.71
N GLN A 248 0.61 15.44 -13.87
CA GLN A 248 1.87 16.17 -13.64
C GLN A 248 2.35 16.02 -12.20
N PHE A 249 1.44 16.21 -11.24
CA PHE A 249 1.77 16.00 -9.83
C PHE A 249 2.25 14.57 -9.57
N THR A 250 1.53 13.56 -10.10
CA THR A 250 1.83 12.15 -9.85
C THR A 250 3.12 11.70 -10.52
N ALA A 251 3.45 12.21 -11.72
CA ALA A 251 4.71 11.91 -12.39
C ALA A 251 5.92 12.30 -11.54
N GLN A 252 5.82 13.36 -10.73
CA GLN A 252 6.86 13.77 -9.76
C GLN A 252 6.96 12.79 -8.56
N TYR A 253 5.94 11.97 -8.31
CA TYR A 253 5.88 10.93 -7.29
C TYR A 253 6.15 9.54 -7.86
N ASN A 254 7.19 9.41 -8.68
CA ASN A 254 7.64 8.15 -9.31
C ASN A 254 6.59 7.46 -10.21
N GLY A 255 5.61 8.17 -10.75
CA GLY A 255 4.64 7.61 -11.69
C GLY A 255 3.73 6.52 -11.10
N ASP A 256 3.39 6.59 -9.81
CA ASP A 256 2.48 5.62 -9.17
C ASP A 256 1.02 5.91 -9.54
N ALA A 257 0.45 5.15 -10.48
CA ALA A 257 -0.93 5.30 -10.93
C ALA A 257 -1.97 5.20 -9.78
N ARG A 258 -1.66 4.50 -8.68
CA ARG A 258 -2.56 4.42 -7.52
C ARG A 258 -2.68 5.74 -6.79
N VAL A 259 -1.60 6.54 -6.77
CA VAL A 259 -1.62 7.90 -6.22
C VAL A 259 -2.54 8.79 -7.06
N ALA A 260 -2.44 8.73 -8.39
CA ALA A 260 -3.29 9.49 -9.29
C ALA A 260 -4.78 9.14 -9.12
N ILE A 261 -5.11 7.85 -9.07
CA ILE A 261 -6.47 7.36 -8.86
C ILE A 261 -7.01 7.82 -7.49
N LYS A 262 -6.18 7.76 -6.43
CA LYS A 262 -6.56 8.23 -5.10
C LYS A 262 -6.79 9.74 -5.07
N LEU A 263 -5.96 10.53 -5.76
CA LEU A 263 -6.14 11.99 -5.85
C LEU A 263 -7.44 12.34 -6.59
N LEU A 264 -7.71 11.70 -7.73
CA LEU A 264 -8.94 11.92 -8.48
C LEU A 264 -10.18 11.60 -7.60
N HIS A 265 -10.16 10.46 -6.92
CA HIS A 265 -11.26 10.04 -6.04
C HIS A 265 -11.48 11.02 -4.89
N ARG A 266 -10.41 11.40 -4.17
CA ARG A 266 -10.47 12.36 -3.06
C ARG A 266 -10.94 13.73 -3.49
N SER A 267 -10.48 14.19 -4.67
CA SER A 267 -10.95 15.47 -5.22
C SER A 267 -12.46 15.46 -5.53
N ALA A 268 -12.96 14.31 -6.00
CA ALA A 268 -14.39 14.11 -6.23
C ALA A 268 -15.19 14.05 -4.91
N GLU A 269 -14.66 13.38 -3.86
CA GLU A 269 -15.26 13.38 -2.54
C GLU A 269 -15.35 14.80 -1.96
N TYR A 270 -14.29 15.63 -2.07
CA TYR A 270 -14.33 17.02 -1.60
C TYR A 270 -15.32 17.89 -2.39
N ALA A 271 -15.48 17.66 -3.70
CA ALA A 271 -16.49 18.36 -4.48
C ALA A 271 -17.91 18.00 -4.00
N GLU A 272 -18.20 16.72 -3.70
CA GLU A 272 -19.49 16.31 -3.13
C GLU A 272 -19.71 16.87 -1.72
N GLU A 273 -18.68 16.92 -0.86
CA GLU A 273 -18.75 17.51 0.50
C GLU A 273 -19.04 19.02 0.46
N GLU A 274 -18.58 19.73 -0.57
CA GLU A 274 -18.80 21.17 -0.77
C GLU A 274 -20.04 21.48 -1.63
N GLU A 275 -20.81 20.43 -1.98
CA GLU A 275 -21.99 20.53 -2.83
C GLU A 275 -21.72 21.11 -4.24
N ASP A 276 -20.47 20.98 -4.73
CA ASP A 276 -20.07 21.39 -6.06
C ASP A 276 -20.39 20.31 -7.10
N GLU A 277 -20.95 20.72 -8.25
CA GLU A 277 -21.20 19.81 -9.39
C GLU A 277 -19.95 19.47 -10.20
N LYS A 278 -18.84 20.21 -9.99
CA LYS A 278 -17.59 20.08 -10.75
C LYS A 278 -16.39 20.07 -9.82
N ILE A 279 -15.45 19.16 -10.11
CA ILE A 279 -14.17 19.07 -9.42
C ILE A 279 -13.27 20.21 -9.91
N ASN A 280 -12.77 21.03 -8.99
CA ASN A 280 -11.93 22.19 -9.26
C ASN A 280 -10.54 22.02 -8.63
N THR A 281 -9.56 22.85 -9.06
CA THR A 281 -8.20 22.88 -8.48
C THR A 281 -8.19 23.01 -6.93
N PRO A 282 -9.05 23.79 -6.26
CA PRO A 282 -9.15 23.80 -4.80
C PRO A 282 -9.42 22.42 -4.19
N HIS A 283 -10.29 21.59 -4.79
CA HIS A 283 -10.56 20.22 -4.33
C HIS A 283 -9.32 19.34 -4.49
N LEU A 284 -8.60 19.48 -5.62
CA LEU A 284 -7.35 18.77 -5.85
C LEU A 284 -6.29 19.17 -4.81
N ASN A 285 -6.14 20.43 -4.49
CA ASN A 285 -5.18 20.89 -3.49
C ASN A 285 -5.49 20.28 -2.11
N LYS A 286 -6.78 20.22 -1.70
CA LYS A 286 -7.19 19.54 -0.47
C LYS A 286 -6.88 18.05 -0.50
N ALA A 287 -7.05 17.41 -1.65
CA ALA A 287 -6.72 15.99 -1.81
C ALA A 287 -5.20 15.74 -1.69
N ILE A 288 -4.37 16.61 -2.25
CA ILE A 288 -2.91 16.57 -2.14
C ILE A 288 -2.49 16.75 -0.66
N ASP A 289 -3.00 17.76 0.01
CA ASP A 289 -2.71 18.01 1.43
C ASP A 289 -3.11 16.80 2.30
N SER A 290 -4.29 16.22 2.04
CA SER A 290 -4.75 15.02 2.72
C SER A 290 -3.83 13.81 2.49
N LEU A 291 -3.34 13.61 1.25
CA LEU A 291 -2.41 12.55 0.90
C LEU A 291 -1.07 12.69 1.64
N GLU A 292 -0.53 13.91 1.71
CA GLU A 292 0.71 14.17 2.44
C GLU A 292 0.57 13.89 3.93
N VAL A 293 -0.56 14.29 4.53
CA VAL A 293 -0.87 13.98 5.93
C VAL A 293 -0.97 12.48 6.17
N ASP A 294 -1.67 11.73 5.31
CA ASP A 294 -1.81 10.28 5.40
C ASP A 294 -0.44 9.57 5.30
N ASN A 295 0.42 10.01 4.38
CA ASN A 295 1.77 9.47 4.22
C ASN A 295 2.62 9.71 5.47
N LYS A 296 2.58 10.92 6.04
CA LYS A 296 3.29 11.24 7.28
C LYS A 296 2.77 10.43 8.47
N LEU A 297 1.45 10.27 8.61
CA LEU A 297 0.86 9.43 9.65
C LEU A 297 1.26 7.95 9.50
N SER A 298 1.28 7.43 8.28
CA SER A 298 1.73 6.06 7.99
C SER A 298 3.20 5.88 8.36
N PHE A 299 4.06 6.84 8.03
CA PHE A 299 5.47 6.83 8.40
C PHE A 299 5.66 6.87 9.93
N ILE A 300 4.89 7.67 10.67
CA ILE A 300 4.95 7.70 12.14
C ILE A 300 4.65 6.34 12.75
N LYS A 301 3.73 5.56 12.17
CA LYS A 301 3.43 4.20 12.67
C LYS A 301 4.64 3.27 12.58
N THR A 302 5.56 3.49 11.64
CA THR A 302 6.77 2.68 11.46
C THR A 302 7.92 3.12 12.36
N LEU A 303 7.87 4.32 12.95
CA LEU A 303 8.93 4.84 13.81
C LEU A 303 9.20 3.92 15.01
N PRO A 304 10.47 3.83 15.45
CA PRO A 304 10.81 3.16 16.71
C PRO A 304 10.05 3.75 17.91
N PRO A 305 9.78 2.98 18.97
CA PRO A 305 9.00 3.44 20.12
C PRO A 305 9.50 4.76 20.75
N GLN A 306 10.82 4.94 20.86
CA GLN A 306 11.40 6.15 21.46
C GLN A 306 11.11 7.43 20.64
N HIS A 307 11.16 7.35 19.31
CA HIS A 307 10.79 8.47 18.44
C HIS A 307 9.32 8.86 18.61
N LYS A 308 8.43 7.86 18.72
CA LYS A 308 7.00 8.08 18.96
C LYS A 308 6.76 8.81 20.27
N VAL A 309 7.42 8.37 21.36
CA VAL A 309 7.30 9.00 22.68
C VAL A 309 7.78 10.45 22.65
N ILE A 310 8.88 10.72 21.96
CA ILE A 310 9.40 12.09 21.83
C ILE A 310 8.48 12.94 20.96
N LEU A 311 7.92 12.41 19.89
CA LEU A 311 6.95 13.12 19.07
C LEU A 311 5.68 13.48 19.87
N ILE A 312 5.19 12.56 20.71
CA ILE A 312 4.09 12.81 21.66
C ILE A 312 4.48 13.90 22.67
N SER A 313 5.72 13.89 23.16
CA SER A 313 6.23 14.91 24.09
C SER A 313 6.27 16.30 23.46
N ILE A 314 6.71 16.41 22.21
CA ILE A 314 6.67 17.66 21.44
C ILE A 314 5.23 18.15 21.28
N TYR A 315 4.32 17.25 20.92
CA TYR A 315 2.92 17.56 20.77
C TYR A 315 2.29 18.07 22.08
N ASN A 316 2.51 17.39 23.21
CA ASN A 316 1.98 17.81 24.50
C ASN A 316 2.57 19.14 24.94
N ALA A 317 3.87 19.37 24.72
CA ALA A 317 4.50 20.65 24.98
C ALA A 317 3.90 21.78 24.13
N SER A 318 3.52 21.49 22.88
CA SER A 318 2.88 22.47 21.96
C SER A 318 1.47 22.89 22.40
N LYS A 319 0.78 22.09 23.22
CA LYS A 319 -0.51 22.48 23.81
C LYS A 319 -0.34 23.62 24.84
N ASN A 320 0.76 23.59 25.57
CA ASN A 320 1.06 24.55 26.63
C ASN A 320 1.86 25.76 26.11
N PHE A 321 2.63 25.60 25.06
CA PHE A 321 3.53 26.60 24.50
C PHE A 321 3.38 26.63 22.98
N LYS A 322 3.09 27.79 22.39
CA LYS A 322 2.99 27.94 20.93
C LYS A 322 4.25 27.43 20.21
N ASN A 323 5.43 27.63 20.80
CA ASN A 323 6.73 27.19 20.30
C ASN A 323 7.51 26.57 21.47
N PRO A 324 7.39 25.27 21.75
CA PRO A 324 8.07 24.65 22.87
C PRO A 324 9.58 24.62 22.68
N THR A 325 10.32 24.86 23.75
CA THR A 325 11.77 24.68 23.81
C THR A 325 12.12 23.21 24.01
N ILE A 326 13.38 22.83 23.73
CA ILE A 326 13.87 21.46 23.99
C ILE A 326 13.70 21.09 25.46
N ASP A 327 13.89 22.03 26.39
CA ASP A 327 13.70 21.78 27.81
C ASP A 327 12.22 21.50 28.16
N ALA A 328 11.29 22.26 27.58
CA ALA A 328 9.86 21.98 27.75
C ALA A 328 9.47 20.61 27.22
N VAL A 329 9.99 20.22 26.04
CA VAL A 329 9.79 18.89 25.47
C VAL A 329 10.38 17.80 26.36
N TYR A 330 11.58 18.02 26.93
CA TYR A 330 12.22 17.06 27.81
C TYR A 330 11.47 16.88 29.15
N GLU A 331 10.86 17.94 29.70
CA GLU A 331 10.01 17.82 30.89
C GLU A 331 8.76 16.97 30.59
N GLU A 332 8.10 17.21 29.45
CA GLU A 332 6.97 16.37 29.01
C GLU A 332 7.38 14.92 28.77
N TYR A 333 8.56 14.69 28.16
CA TYR A 333 9.12 13.36 27.97
C TYR A 333 9.31 12.66 29.33
N LYS A 334 9.91 13.33 30.32
CA LYS A 334 10.09 12.78 31.66
C LYS A 334 8.76 12.45 32.33
N ARG A 335 7.74 13.28 32.10
CA ARG A 335 6.38 13.05 32.62
C ARG A 335 5.77 11.78 32.01
N LEU A 336 5.81 11.62 30.71
CA LEU A 336 5.27 10.46 30.01
C LEU A 336 5.95 9.15 30.43
N VAL A 337 7.28 9.13 30.48
CA VAL A 337 8.06 7.93 30.84
C VAL A 337 7.86 7.50 32.31
N ARG A 338 7.44 8.41 33.21
CA ARG A 338 7.10 8.04 34.59
C ARG A 338 5.85 7.16 34.69
N TYR A 339 4.89 7.32 33.79
CA TYR A 339 3.64 6.56 33.78
C TYR A 339 3.72 5.26 32.96
N HIS A 340 4.77 5.10 32.15
CA HIS A 340 4.97 3.97 31.27
C HIS A 340 6.30 3.28 31.56
N THR A 341 6.30 2.29 32.43
CA THR A 341 7.51 1.59 32.92
C THR A 341 8.25 0.80 31.82
N GLU A 342 7.58 0.52 30.72
CA GLU A 342 8.13 -0.14 29.53
C GLU A 342 9.06 0.78 28.70
N TRP A 343 9.00 2.09 28.92
CA TRP A 343 9.81 3.05 28.14
C TRP A 343 11.08 3.41 28.88
N ARG A 344 12.21 3.26 28.18
CA ARG A 344 13.52 3.57 28.75
C ARG A 344 13.68 5.09 28.95
N LYS A 345 14.05 5.51 30.14
CA LYS A 345 14.40 6.90 30.43
C LYS A 345 15.70 7.27 29.73
N LEU A 346 15.67 8.29 28.88
CA LEU A 346 16.83 8.82 28.14
C LEU A 346 17.36 10.11 28.78
N ALA A 347 18.65 10.38 28.57
CA ALA A 347 19.25 11.66 28.92
C ALA A 347 18.78 12.76 27.97
N ARG A 348 18.83 14.03 28.40
CA ARG A 348 18.42 15.21 27.60
C ARG A 348 19.10 15.25 26.23
N HIS A 349 20.41 15.02 26.19
CA HIS A 349 21.17 15.02 24.93
C HIS A 349 20.65 13.94 23.94
N THR A 350 20.32 12.76 24.43
CA THR A 350 19.79 11.69 23.60
C THR A 350 18.41 12.05 23.03
N VAL A 351 17.55 12.72 23.83
CA VAL A 351 16.26 13.23 23.34
C VAL A 351 16.47 14.28 22.24
N GLU A 352 17.49 15.14 22.38
CA GLU A 352 17.85 16.12 21.35
C GLU A 352 18.32 15.48 20.05
N VAL A 353 19.08 14.37 20.12
CA VAL A 353 19.46 13.58 18.92
C VAL A 353 18.20 13.08 18.20
N TYR A 354 17.27 12.49 18.90
CA TYR A 354 16.01 12.02 18.30
C TYR A 354 15.13 13.17 17.75
N ILE A 355 15.15 14.35 18.37
CA ILE A 355 14.49 15.55 17.82
C ILE A 355 15.15 15.93 16.48
N ASN A 356 16.49 15.86 16.35
CA ASN A 356 17.19 16.12 15.09
C ASN A 356 16.81 15.09 14.01
N GLU A 357 16.67 13.82 14.38
CA GLU A 357 16.23 12.77 13.47
C GLU A 357 14.78 13.03 12.99
N LEU A 358 13.86 13.39 13.90
CA LEU A 358 12.47 13.75 13.54
C LEU A 358 12.41 14.97 12.60
N GLU A 359 13.34 15.94 12.75
CA GLU A 359 13.48 17.06 11.83
C GLU A 359 13.98 16.61 10.46
N THR A 360 14.99 15.72 10.42
CA THR A 360 15.48 15.10 9.18
C THR A 360 14.36 14.35 8.44
N TYR A 361 13.46 13.69 9.17
CA TYR A 361 12.27 13.04 8.62
C TYR A 361 11.16 14.03 8.22
N LYS A 362 11.40 15.34 8.33
CA LYS A 362 10.41 16.41 8.04
C LYS A 362 9.09 16.28 8.84
N LEU A 363 9.14 15.63 9.99
CA LEU A 363 8.00 15.52 10.90
C LEU A 363 7.85 16.75 11.79
N ILE A 364 8.93 17.45 12.07
CA ILE A 364 8.99 18.69 12.82
C ILE A 364 9.92 19.69 12.17
N GLN A 365 9.77 20.95 12.53
CA GLN A 365 10.70 22.02 12.16
C GLN A 365 11.19 22.71 13.43
N ARG A 366 12.48 22.99 13.50
CA ARG A 366 13.11 23.75 14.59
C ARG A 366 13.35 25.18 14.15
N LEU A 367 12.86 26.10 14.95
CA LEU A 367 13.17 27.51 14.79
C LEU A 367 14.36 27.87 15.70
N VAL A 368 15.45 28.27 15.09
CA VAL A 368 16.61 28.80 15.83
C VAL A 368 16.32 30.26 16.17
N GLY A 369 16.22 30.57 17.46
CA GLY A 369 16.04 31.95 17.89
C GLY A 369 17.24 32.80 17.48
N LYS A 370 17.04 33.93 16.79
CA LYS A 370 18.08 34.93 16.54
C LYS A 370 18.56 35.50 17.86
N GLY A 371 19.63 34.98 18.41
CA GLY A 371 20.29 35.51 19.60
C GLY A 371 20.86 36.90 19.32
N ARG A 372 20.35 37.94 19.95
CA ARG A 372 21.07 39.24 20.10
C ARG A 372 21.98 39.13 21.31
N GLY A 373 23.28 39.03 21.09
CA GLY A 373 24.31 39.25 22.17
C GLY A 373 25.18 38.03 22.49
N ARG A 374 26.43 38.29 22.80
CA ARG A 374 27.44 37.35 23.31
C ARG A 374 26.95 36.80 24.66
N GLY A 375 26.49 35.56 24.69
CA GLY A 375 26.19 34.86 25.94
C GLY A 375 24.95 33.98 25.83
N LYS A 376 25.06 32.67 26.08
CA LYS A 376 24.08 31.60 26.14
C LYS A 376 22.98 31.68 25.05
N GLY A 377 23.22 30.99 23.96
CA GLY A 377 22.21 30.84 22.89
C GLY A 377 20.88 30.38 23.44
N ARG A 378 19.78 31.00 23.02
CA ARG A 378 18.44 30.52 23.29
C ARG A 378 18.30 29.14 22.71
N ASP A 379 17.81 28.19 23.48
CA ASP A 379 17.46 26.86 22.98
C ASP A 379 16.53 26.98 21.75
N PRO A 380 16.78 26.18 20.71
CA PRO A 380 15.91 26.17 19.54
C PRO A 380 14.50 25.77 19.95
N THR A 381 13.51 26.41 19.33
CA THR A 381 12.10 26.03 19.51
C THR A 381 11.72 24.93 18.55
N CYS A 382 10.88 24.01 19.01
CA CYS A 382 10.38 22.88 18.18
C CYS A 382 8.94 23.16 17.75
N ILE A 383 8.63 22.95 16.48
CA ILE A 383 7.28 23.06 15.91
C ILE A 383 6.94 21.76 15.21
N ILE A 384 5.71 21.25 15.43
CA ILE A 384 5.18 20.14 14.66
C ILE A 384 4.68 20.69 13.34
N THR A 385 5.30 20.31 12.21
CA THR A 385 4.98 20.84 10.87
C THR A 385 3.97 20.03 10.09
N ALA A 386 3.66 18.81 10.54
CA ALA A 386 3.15 17.80 9.60
C ALA A 386 1.66 17.47 9.71
N PHE A 387 0.93 17.90 10.75
CA PHE A 387 -0.46 17.45 10.92
C PHE A 387 -1.34 18.47 11.58
N ASP A 388 -2.64 18.35 11.24
CA ASP A 388 -3.67 18.85 12.14
C ASP A 388 -3.57 18.08 13.47
N VAL A 389 -3.44 18.84 14.54
CA VAL A 389 -3.31 18.40 15.92
C VAL A 389 -4.41 17.39 16.31
N LYS A 390 -5.63 17.54 15.78
CA LYS A 390 -6.76 16.64 16.04
C LYS A 390 -6.55 15.24 15.44
N LYS A 391 -6.06 15.14 14.20
CA LYS A 391 -5.77 13.83 13.55
C LYS A 391 -4.67 13.05 14.26
N PHE A 392 -3.69 13.76 14.82
CA PHE A 392 -2.63 13.11 15.61
C PHE A 392 -3.17 12.59 16.96
N GLU A 393 -4.08 13.31 17.63
CA GLU A 393 -4.76 12.83 18.86
C GLU A 393 -5.59 11.57 18.60
N GLU A 394 -6.33 11.51 17.51
CA GLU A 394 -7.13 10.34 17.15
C GLU A 394 -6.26 9.11 16.88
N MET A 395 -5.08 9.31 16.26
CA MET A 395 -4.13 8.23 16.01
C MET A 395 -3.52 7.68 17.31
N LEU A 396 -3.30 8.54 18.32
CA LEU A 396 -2.74 8.13 19.61
C LEU A 396 -3.74 7.36 20.49
N LYS A 397 -5.04 7.49 20.21
CA LYS A 397 -6.12 6.80 20.95
C LYS A 397 -6.42 5.41 20.40
N ARG A 398 -5.86 5.05 19.25
CA ARG A 398 -5.93 3.74 18.61
C ARG A 398 -4.62 2.96 18.80
#